data_b7463cfafbef7961cb39ac109898e38a
#
_entry.id   b7463cfafbef7961cb39ac109898e38a
#
_cell.length_a   1.000
_cell.length_b   1.000
_cell.length_c   1.000
_cell.angle_alpha   90.00
_cell.angle_beta   90.00
_cell.angle_gamma   90.00
#
_symmetry.space_group_name_H-M   'P 1'
#
loop_
_entity.id
_entity.type
_entity.pdbx_description
1 polymer ?
#
loop_
_entity_poly.entity_id
_entity_poly.type
_entity_poly.pdbx_seq_one_letter_code
_entity_poly.pdbx_strand_id
1 'polypeptide(L)'
;MDTSIETLKTADGTPLKKKLQQSLFRNKLRAFGLVSPLLIFLLFLFVLPIALLLWQGVYDPRFSNLMPETSNILEDWDGVSEPTEDMYAALVVDLVIAKNNKTIGKVATRVNRELSGTRSLFTSTARKASKLKAPYKKSLKKVKKKWVEIETWQAMK
;
A
#
# COMPACT_ATOMS: atom_id res chain seq x y z
N MET A 1 5.08 62.44 -17.73
CA MET A 1 6.12 61.80 -18.54
C MET A 1 5.64 60.38 -18.83
N ASP A 2 5.00 60.23 -19.97
CA ASP A 2 4.34 58.96 -20.37
C ASP A 2 5.43 58.17 -21.16
N THR A 3 6.05 57.21 -20.52
CA THR A 3 7.06 56.36 -21.18
C THR A 3 6.32 55.22 -21.87
N SER A 4 5.74 55.53 -23.04
CA SER A 4 5.23 54.52 -23.96
C SER A 4 6.43 53.65 -24.42
N ILE A 5 6.57 52.48 -23.80
CA ILE A 5 7.48 51.42 -24.26
C ILE A 5 6.95 50.97 -25.62
N GLU A 6 7.54 51.53 -26.69
CA GLU A 6 7.31 51.09 -28.06
C GLU A 6 7.64 49.61 -28.12
N THR A 7 6.61 48.78 -28.19
CA THR A 7 6.77 47.34 -28.40
C THR A 7 7.38 47.16 -29.80
N LEU A 8 8.66 46.84 -29.87
CA LEU A 8 9.38 46.52 -31.12
C LEU A 8 8.57 45.47 -31.89
N LYS A 9 8.07 45.88 -33.07
CA LYS A 9 7.31 45.04 -33.98
C LYS A 9 8.23 44.52 -35.07
N THR A 10 8.03 43.26 -35.45
CA THR A 10 8.66 42.68 -36.64
C THR A 10 8.04 43.28 -37.92
N ALA A 11 8.69 43.13 -39.10
CA ALA A 11 8.18 43.56 -40.40
C ALA A 11 6.72 43.11 -40.69
N ASP A 12 6.25 42.02 -40.07
CA ASP A 12 4.91 41.45 -40.19
C ASP A 12 3.90 42.02 -39.14
N GLY A 13 4.24 43.09 -38.43
CA GLY A 13 3.34 43.75 -37.46
C GLY A 13 3.14 43.01 -36.14
N THR A 14 3.73 41.84 -35.94
CA THR A 14 3.60 41.08 -34.70
C THR A 14 4.60 41.51 -33.64
N PRO A 15 4.23 41.52 -32.33
CA PRO A 15 5.13 41.87 -31.26
C PRO A 15 6.35 40.93 -31.24
N LEU A 16 7.55 41.51 -31.28
CA LEU A 16 8.84 40.77 -31.30
C LEU A 16 8.91 39.76 -30.14
N LYS A 17 8.42 40.13 -28.98
CA LYS A 17 8.35 39.26 -27.78
C LYS A 17 7.60 37.97 -28.04
N LYS A 18 6.48 38.01 -28.78
CA LYS A 18 5.63 36.85 -29.08
C LYS A 18 6.33 35.89 -30.05
N LYS A 19 6.99 36.43 -31.13
CA LYS A 19 7.76 35.61 -32.06
C LYS A 19 8.98 34.98 -31.38
N LEU A 20 9.65 35.72 -30.51
CA LEU A 20 10.81 35.22 -29.77
C LEU A 20 10.38 34.07 -28.82
N GLN A 21 9.28 34.24 -28.10
CA GLN A 21 8.74 33.19 -27.24
C GLN A 21 8.33 31.93 -28.02
N GLN A 22 7.69 32.07 -29.17
CA GLN A 22 7.35 30.96 -30.05
C GLN A 22 8.57 30.23 -30.59
N SER A 23 9.60 30.98 -31.01
CA SER A 23 10.86 30.42 -31.47
C SER A 23 11.58 29.65 -30.36
N LEU A 24 11.66 30.24 -29.18
CA LEU A 24 12.25 29.59 -28.00
C LEU A 24 11.45 28.32 -27.60
N PHE A 25 10.14 28.37 -27.64
CA PHE A 25 9.28 27.19 -27.34
C PHE A 25 9.51 26.07 -28.37
N ARG A 26 9.54 26.38 -29.66
CA ARG A 26 9.84 25.39 -30.73
C ARG A 26 11.20 24.76 -30.58
N ASN A 27 12.22 25.57 -30.25
CA ASN A 27 13.57 25.06 -30.03
C ASN A 27 13.66 24.18 -28.77
N LYS A 28 12.98 24.58 -27.68
CA LYS A 28 12.86 23.72 -26.48
C LYS A 28 12.15 22.42 -26.81
N LEU A 29 11.05 22.46 -27.57
CA LEU A 29 10.32 21.27 -27.94
C LEU A 29 11.15 20.29 -28.80
N ARG A 30 11.95 20.84 -29.75
CA ARG A 30 12.90 20.02 -30.54
C ARG A 30 13.97 19.40 -29.66
N ALA A 31 14.53 20.16 -28.72
CA ALA A 31 15.52 19.66 -27.77
C ALA A 31 14.93 18.56 -26.88
N PHE A 32 13.69 18.76 -26.38
CA PHE A 32 12.97 17.71 -25.66
C PHE A 32 12.71 16.47 -26.52
N GLY A 33 12.35 16.63 -27.78
CA GLY A 33 12.16 15.53 -28.72
C GLY A 33 13.41 14.68 -28.95
N LEU A 34 14.58 15.29 -28.92
CA LEU A 34 15.87 14.59 -29.04
C LEU A 34 16.23 13.83 -27.75
N VAL A 35 15.90 14.39 -26.58
CA VAL A 35 16.21 13.78 -25.28
C VAL A 35 15.12 12.81 -24.82
N SER A 36 13.88 12.97 -25.34
CA SER A 36 12.74 12.20 -24.90
C SER A 36 12.88 10.67 -25.02
N PRO A 37 13.50 10.08 -26.04
CA PRO A 37 13.67 8.63 -26.10
C PRO A 37 14.47 8.09 -24.91
N LEU A 38 15.56 8.77 -24.57
CA LEU A 38 16.39 8.41 -23.43
C LEU A 38 15.65 8.63 -22.10
N LEU A 39 14.94 9.75 -21.98
CA LEU A 39 14.16 10.08 -20.78
C LEU A 39 13.02 9.09 -20.55
N ILE A 40 12.31 8.72 -21.61
CA ILE A 40 11.24 7.70 -21.56
C ILE A 40 11.81 6.35 -21.14
N PHE A 41 12.95 5.96 -21.71
CA PHE A 41 13.63 4.73 -21.34
C PHE A 41 14.00 4.71 -19.84
N LEU A 42 14.58 5.79 -19.33
CA LEU A 42 14.88 5.92 -17.90
C LEU A 42 13.63 5.88 -17.02
N LEU A 43 12.56 6.55 -17.43
CA LEU A 43 11.28 6.55 -16.73
C LEU A 43 10.71 5.13 -16.62
N PHE A 44 10.66 4.39 -17.73
CA PHE A 44 10.15 3.03 -17.76
C PHE A 44 11.04 2.05 -16.99
N LEU A 45 12.36 2.18 -17.11
CA LEU A 45 13.29 1.21 -16.52
C LEU A 45 13.53 1.43 -15.03
N PHE A 46 13.53 2.68 -14.57
CA PHE A 46 13.86 3.01 -13.18
C PHE A 46 12.68 3.58 -12.40
N VAL A 47 12.01 4.61 -12.90
CA VAL A 47 10.98 5.32 -12.12
C VAL A 47 9.74 4.46 -11.95
N LEU A 48 9.30 3.77 -12.99
CA LEU A 48 8.09 2.95 -12.95
C LEU A 48 8.23 1.77 -11.98
N PRO A 49 9.30 0.95 -11.97
CA PRO A 49 9.46 -0.10 -10.97
C PRO A 49 9.55 0.43 -9.54
N ILE A 50 10.25 1.55 -9.33
CA ILE A 50 10.34 2.17 -8.00
C ILE A 50 8.98 2.66 -7.54
N ALA A 51 8.22 3.33 -8.40
CA ALA A 51 6.87 3.79 -8.09
C ALA A 51 5.92 2.63 -7.76
N LEU A 52 6.01 1.52 -8.50
CA LEU A 52 5.23 0.31 -8.22
C LEU A 52 5.60 -0.33 -6.89
N LEU A 53 6.89 -0.38 -6.55
CA LEU A 53 7.35 -0.91 -5.25
C LEU A 53 6.88 -0.03 -4.09
N LEU A 54 6.94 1.30 -4.24
CA LEU A 54 6.42 2.24 -3.25
C LEU A 54 4.90 2.10 -3.09
N TRP A 55 4.17 1.98 -4.21
CA TRP A 55 2.73 1.76 -4.19
C TRP A 55 2.36 0.47 -3.45
N GLN A 56 3.06 -0.64 -3.73
CA GLN A 56 2.86 -1.90 -3.02
C GLN A 56 3.24 -1.83 -1.53
N GLY A 57 4.17 -0.94 -1.16
CA GLY A 57 4.54 -0.72 0.24
C GLY A 57 3.46 0.00 1.04
N VAL A 58 2.68 0.88 0.39
CA VAL A 58 1.60 1.64 1.02
C VAL A 58 0.28 0.86 0.99
N TYR A 59 0.03 0.13 -0.11
CA TYR A 59 -1.21 -0.61 -0.32
C TYR A 59 -0.92 -2.10 -0.51
N ASP A 60 -0.96 -2.86 0.58
CA ASP A 60 -0.82 -4.32 0.57
C ASP A 60 -2.14 -5.02 0.97
N PRO A 61 -3.06 -5.27 0.03
CA PRO A 61 -4.35 -5.89 0.32
C PRO A 61 -4.26 -7.40 0.60
N ARG A 62 -3.05 -7.94 0.76
CA ARG A 62 -2.85 -9.40 0.93
C ARG A 62 -3.49 -9.92 2.19
N PHE A 63 -3.50 -9.12 3.25
CA PHE A 63 -4.13 -9.54 4.51
C PHE A 63 -5.65 -9.57 4.35
N SER A 64 -6.27 -8.47 3.90
CA SER A 64 -7.72 -8.36 3.72
C SER A 64 -8.27 -9.39 2.72
N ASN A 65 -7.54 -9.67 1.64
CA ASN A 65 -7.94 -10.70 0.67
C ASN A 65 -7.87 -12.13 1.19
N LEU A 66 -7.00 -12.41 2.16
CA LEU A 66 -6.77 -13.75 2.71
C LEU A 66 -7.44 -13.97 4.06
N MET A 67 -7.82 -12.90 4.76
CA MET A 67 -8.45 -12.88 6.08
C MET A 67 -9.62 -11.86 6.08
N PRO A 68 -10.65 -12.03 5.22
CA PRO A 68 -11.68 -11.02 5.01
C PRO A 68 -12.53 -10.76 6.26
N GLU A 69 -12.93 -11.79 7.00
CA GLU A 69 -13.75 -11.63 8.20
C GLU A 69 -13.00 -10.85 9.29
N THR A 70 -11.74 -11.20 9.49
CA THR A 70 -10.87 -10.51 10.45
C THR A 70 -10.63 -9.07 10.02
N SER A 71 -10.37 -8.83 8.73
CA SER A 71 -10.09 -7.50 8.20
C SER A 71 -11.29 -6.56 8.35
N ASN A 72 -12.49 -7.03 8.01
CA ASN A 72 -13.72 -6.24 8.13
C ASN A 72 -13.95 -5.76 9.57
N ILE A 73 -13.78 -6.65 10.56
CA ILE A 73 -13.95 -6.26 11.96
C ILE A 73 -12.82 -5.34 12.44
N LEU A 74 -11.60 -5.50 11.91
CA LEU A 74 -10.46 -4.64 12.26
C LEU A 74 -10.61 -3.22 11.70
N GLU A 75 -11.35 -3.01 10.61
CA GLU A 75 -11.62 -1.66 10.08
C GLU A 75 -12.38 -0.81 11.11
N ASP A 76 -13.35 -1.38 11.80
CA ASP A 76 -14.16 -0.69 12.81
C ASP A 76 -13.49 -0.62 14.20
N TRP A 77 -12.41 -1.36 14.41
CA TRP A 77 -11.71 -1.38 15.70
C TRP A 77 -10.80 -0.15 15.85
N ASP A 78 -10.81 0.45 17.06
CA ASP A 78 -10.03 1.65 17.39
C ASP A 78 -8.49 1.43 17.46
N GLY A 79 -8.05 0.17 17.49
CA GLY A 79 -6.63 -0.19 17.59
C GLY A 79 -6.05 -0.13 19.01
N VAL A 80 -6.84 0.21 20.03
CA VAL A 80 -6.38 0.42 21.42
C VAL A 80 -7.15 -0.44 22.42
N SER A 81 -8.45 -0.60 22.23
CA SER A 81 -9.29 -1.40 23.13
C SER A 81 -8.97 -2.89 23.03
N GLU A 82 -9.29 -3.64 24.09
CA GLU A 82 -9.12 -5.10 24.06
C GLU A 82 -9.95 -5.72 22.93
N PRO A 83 -9.36 -6.68 22.18
CA PRO A 83 -10.09 -7.40 21.14
C PRO A 83 -11.32 -8.10 21.69
N THR A 84 -12.44 -7.94 21.01
CA THR A 84 -13.74 -8.53 21.35
C THR A 84 -13.81 -10.02 21.01
N GLU A 85 -14.77 -10.72 21.58
CA GLU A 85 -14.98 -12.15 21.27
C GLU A 85 -15.29 -12.37 19.77
N ASP A 86 -15.99 -11.42 19.14
CA ASP A 86 -16.32 -11.47 17.71
C ASP A 86 -15.05 -11.37 16.83
N MET A 87 -14.08 -10.56 17.24
CA MET A 87 -12.77 -10.47 16.56
C MET A 87 -12.04 -11.82 16.64
N TYR A 88 -12.07 -12.47 17.80
CA TYR A 88 -11.48 -13.81 17.95
C TYR A 88 -12.23 -14.86 17.13
N ALA A 89 -13.55 -14.75 17.02
CA ALA A 89 -14.37 -15.65 16.21
C ALA A 89 -14.02 -15.52 14.72
N ALA A 90 -14.02 -14.29 14.20
CA ALA A 90 -13.63 -13.99 12.81
C ALA A 90 -12.23 -14.52 12.49
N LEU A 91 -11.28 -14.27 13.39
CA LEU A 91 -9.90 -14.78 13.22
C LEU A 91 -9.87 -16.30 13.09
N VAL A 92 -10.64 -17.03 13.90
CA VAL A 92 -10.66 -18.49 13.84
C VAL A 92 -11.26 -18.99 12.54
N VAL A 93 -12.33 -18.35 12.04
CA VAL A 93 -12.95 -18.68 10.75
C VAL A 93 -11.91 -18.52 9.62
N ASP A 94 -11.29 -17.37 9.56
CA ASP A 94 -10.29 -17.07 8.53
C ASP A 94 -9.07 -17.99 8.62
N LEU A 95 -8.60 -18.32 9.82
CA LEU A 95 -7.49 -19.27 10.01
C LEU A 95 -7.83 -20.67 9.49
N VAL A 96 -9.07 -21.11 9.63
CA VAL A 96 -9.53 -22.40 9.08
C VAL A 96 -9.54 -22.34 7.56
N ILE A 97 -10.06 -21.26 6.98
CA ILE A 97 -10.12 -21.06 5.53
C ILE A 97 -8.70 -20.98 4.95
N ALA A 98 -7.84 -20.14 5.56
CA ALA A 98 -6.46 -19.95 5.09
C ALA A 98 -5.64 -21.25 5.19
N LYS A 99 -5.90 -22.08 6.18
CA LYS A 99 -5.28 -23.41 6.30
C LYS A 99 -5.73 -24.33 5.17
N ASN A 100 -7.03 -24.41 4.90
CA ASN A 100 -7.59 -25.27 3.85
C ASN A 100 -7.10 -24.84 2.46
N ASN A 101 -7.01 -23.54 2.21
CA ASN A 101 -6.51 -22.96 0.97
C ASN A 101 -4.98 -22.93 0.88
N LYS A 102 -4.27 -23.41 1.91
CA LYS A 102 -2.78 -23.39 2.00
C LYS A 102 -2.17 -21.97 1.90
N THR A 103 -2.96 -20.94 2.25
CA THR A 103 -2.53 -19.53 2.17
C THR A 103 -1.98 -18.99 3.49
N ILE A 104 -2.09 -19.74 4.59
CA ILE A 104 -1.66 -19.32 5.93
C ILE A 104 -0.20 -18.84 5.98
N GLY A 105 0.68 -19.40 5.15
CA GLY A 105 2.07 -18.96 5.05
C GLY A 105 2.22 -17.53 4.53
N LYS A 106 1.36 -17.12 3.60
CA LYS A 106 1.33 -15.76 3.03
C LYS A 106 0.86 -14.77 4.09
N VAL A 107 -0.24 -15.07 4.78
CA VAL A 107 -0.78 -14.28 5.89
C VAL A 107 0.26 -14.10 6.98
N ALA A 108 0.80 -15.22 7.47
CA ALA A 108 1.81 -15.24 8.53
C ALA A 108 3.07 -14.43 8.16
N THR A 109 3.49 -14.45 6.90
CA THR A 109 4.65 -13.66 6.43
C THR A 109 4.32 -12.18 6.38
N ARG A 110 3.10 -11.78 5.98
CA ARG A 110 2.68 -10.38 5.96
C ARG A 110 2.70 -9.79 7.37
N VAL A 111 2.01 -10.43 8.31
CA VAL A 111 1.96 -9.95 9.70
C VAL A 111 3.33 -9.99 10.38
N ASN A 112 4.18 -10.97 10.04
CA ASN A 112 5.53 -11.06 10.61
C ASN A 112 6.48 -9.94 10.16
N ARG A 113 6.15 -9.18 9.12
CA ARG A 113 6.89 -7.97 8.74
C ARG A 113 6.64 -6.83 9.73
N GLU A 114 5.42 -6.72 10.24
CA GLU A 114 5.04 -5.71 11.22
C GLU A 114 5.46 -6.12 12.63
N LEU A 115 5.21 -7.37 13.01
CA LEU A 115 5.53 -7.89 14.33
C LEU A 115 6.29 -9.21 14.23
N SER A 116 7.56 -9.18 14.58
CA SER A 116 8.43 -10.38 14.53
C SER A 116 7.92 -11.50 15.44
N GLY A 117 8.04 -12.73 14.96
CA GLY A 117 7.62 -13.94 15.69
C GLY A 117 6.15 -14.33 15.47
N THR A 118 5.36 -13.52 14.77
CA THR A 118 3.95 -13.83 14.46
C THR A 118 3.81 -14.96 13.43
N ARG A 119 4.82 -15.22 12.61
CA ARG A 119 4.78 -16.32 11.65
C ARG A 119 4.53 -17.68 12.32
N SER A 120 5.22 -17.96 13.41
CA SER A 120 5.00 -19.21 14.18
C SER A 120 3.66 -19.22 14.90
N LEU A 121 3.20 -18.04 15.34
CA LEU A 121 1.90 -17.83 15.96
C LEU A 121 0.76 -18.27 15.04
N PHE A 122 0.70 -17.68 13.84
CA PHE A 122 -0.31 -17.99 12.83
C PHE A 122 -0.26 -19.44 12.38
N THR A 123 0.90 -19.96 12.01
CA THR A 123 1.03 -21.34 11.50
C THR A 123 0.70 -22.39 12.55
N SER A 124 1.08 -22.18 13.80
CA SER A 124 0.76 -23.14 14.88
C SER A 124 -0.71 -23.10 15.27
N THR A 125 -1.31 -21.90 15.28
CA THR A 125 -2.73 -21.73 15.60
C THR A 125 -3.63 -22.28 14.49
N ALA A 126 -3.31 -22.03 13.24
CA ALA A 126 -4.07 -22.55 12.10
C ALA A 126 -4.15 -24.09 12.08
N ARG A 127 -3.11 -24.78 12.55
CA ARG A 127 -3.16 -26.26 12.68
C ARG A 127 -4.21 -26.72 13.67
N LYS A 128 -4.51 -25.93 14.69
CA LYS A 128 -5.48 -26.23 15.75
C LYS A 128 -6.81 -25.53 15.57
N ALA A 129 -6.93 -24.57 14.63
CA ALA A 129 -8.08 -23.69 14.47
C ALA A 129 -9.41 -24.45 14.37
N SER A 130 -9.46 -25.52 13.59
CA SER A 130 -10.68 -26.34 13.41
C SER A 130 -11.17 -27.07 14.68
N LYS A 131 -10.33 -27.12 15.72
CA LYS A 131 -10.66 -27.76 17.00
C LYS A 131 -11.00 -26.74 18.10
N LEU A 132 -10.86 -25.45 17.82
CA LEU A 132 -11.16 -24.39 18.78
C LEU A 132 -12.67 -24.23 18.94
N LYS A 133 -13.11 -23.98 20.15
CA LYS A 133 -14.51 -23.77 20.51
C LYS A 133 -14.65 -22.45 21.27
N ALA A 134 -15.81 -21.84 21.19
CA ALA A 134 -16.16 -20.69 22.01
C ALA A 134 -16.07 -21.02 23.52
N PRO A 135 -15.67 -20.08 24.37
CA PRO A 135 -15.19 -18.72 23.98
C PRO A 135 -13.79 -18.74 23.38
N TYR A 136 -13.67 -18.14 22.18
CA TYR A 136 -12.45 -18.19 21.36
C TYR A 136 -11.27 -17.45 21.99
N LYS A 137 -11.51 -16.34 22.73
CA LYS A 137 -10.47 -15.64 23.49
C LYS A 137 -9.72 -16.60 24.43
N LYS A 138 -10.45 -17.41 25.21
CA LYS A 138 -9.85 -18.40 26.11
C LYS A 138 -9.13 -19.53 25.37
N SER A 139 -9.72 -19.99 24.27
CA SER A 139 -9.20 -21.08 23.46
C SER A 139 -7.90 -20.68 22.76
N LEU A 140 -7.84 -19.49 22.17
CA LEU A 140 -6.65 -18.93 21.52
C LEU A 140 -5.54 -18.61 22.53
N LYS A 141 -5.90 -18.07 23.71
CA LYS A 141 -4.95 -17.83 24.80
C LYS A 141 -4.24 -19.12 25.25
N LYS A 142 -4.94 -20.25 25.29
CA LYS A 142 -4.35 -21.57 25.60
C LYS A 142 -3.40 -22.05 24.52
N VAL A 143 -3.64 -21.72 23.26
CA VAL A 143 -2.72 -22.07 22.16
C VAL A 143 -1.44 -21.23 22.22
N LYS A 144 -1.59 -19.92 22.34
CA LYS A 144 -0.50 -18.94 22.46
C LYS A 144 -0.99 -17.68 23.18
N LYS A 145 -0.28 -17.25 24.23
CA LYS A 145 -0.62 -16.04 25.00
C LYS A 145 -0.59 -14.77 24.17
N LYS A 146 0.26 -14.70 23.13
CA LYS A 146 0.38 -13.55 22.21
C LYS A 146 -0.93 -13.13 21.54
N TRP A 147 -1.92 -14.02 21.45
CA TRP A 147 -3.22 -13.66 20.89
C TRP A 147 -4.03 -12.65 21.73
N VAL A 148 -3.67 -12.46 23.00
CA VAL A 148 -4.31 -11.48 23.89
C VAL A 148 -3.59 -10.14 23.87
N GLU A 149 -2.39 -10.07 23.30
CA GLU A 149 -1.58 -8.86 23.19
C GLU A 149 -2.14 -7.95 22.09
N ILE A 150 -2.40 -6.68 22.42
CA ILE A 150 -2.97 -5.69 21.51
C ILE A 150 -2.05 -5.49 20.28
N GLU A 151 -0.73 -5.51 20.48
CA GLU A 151 0.27 -5.39 19.42
C GLU A 151 0.08 -6.43 18.28
N THR A 152 -0.36 -7.64 18.64
CA THR A 152 -0.63 -8.69 17.63
C THR A 152 -1.80 -8.29 16.72
N TRP A 153 -2.82 -7.63 17.26
CA TRP A 153 -3.98 -7.17 16.52
C TRP A 153 -3.68 -5.90 15.72
N GLN A 154 -2.89 -5.00 16.29
CA GLN A 154 -2.39 -3.81 15.57
C GLN A 154 -1.57 -4.19 14.34
N ALA A 155 -0.75 -5.23 14.43
CA ALA A 155 0.05 -5.72 13.31
C ALA A 155 -0.79 -6.35 12.17
N MET A 156 -2.07 -6.66 12.43
CA MET A 156 -3.02 -7.18 11.44
C MET A 156 -3.85 -6.07 10.78
N LYS A 157 -4.00 -4.92 11.46
CA LYS A 157 -4.69 -3.75 10.95
C LYS A 157 -3.85 -3.01 9.90
#